data_067365cdd03d8cc11fab995eb7e19007
#
_entry.id   067365cdd03d8cc11fab995eb7e19007
#
_cell.length_a   1.000
_cell.length_b   1.000
_cell.length_c   1.000
_cell.angle_alpha   90.00
_cell.angle_beta   90.00
_cell.angle_gamma   90.00
#
_symmetry.space_group_name_H-M   'P 1'
#
loop_
_entity.id
_entity.type
_entity.pdbx_description
1 polymer ?
#
loop_
_entity_poly.entity_id
_entity_poly.type
_entity_poly.pdbx_seq_one_letter_code
_entity_poly.pdbx_strand_id
1 'polypeptide(L)'
;MNAETAGLAFLSTLQPICELGEERLKELNRLCYREQIGRGQDPSRARTWTGQAVYLVKGELKLEFADGSSNLLVGGSGEALNPLGKGTPAVIRAKAITDVELLRFDEDMLDIMLTWDQLATPKPSAQKPVFDVDSTDWRSMSGLFAARSLTEGAFAALPPAHIETLLGRFERVPVKRGEVVIRQGGIGDYYYLIESGRALVTREVAGAVVELAELKAGDAFGEEALVSESPRNATVTMRTDGTLLRLRKKDFVELLREPLLQRLSWDEARQRVEAGAQWVDVRFAAEFQLDGLPGAVNVPLNELRQAIAGLAPSLDYVIYCQSGRRSSAAAFLMCQKG
;
A
#
# COMPACT_ATOMS: atom_id res chain seq x y z
N MET A 1 20.35 -21.45 2.11
CA MET A 1 19.46 -20.26 2.11
C MET A 1 18.13 -20.72 1.53
N ASN A 2 17.04 -20.57 2.29
CA ASN A 2 15.72 -21.08 1.85
C ASN A 2 15.25 -20.25 0.65
N ALA A 3 14.51 -20.85 -0.32
CA ALA A 3 14.02 -20.15 -1.52
C ALA A 3 13.20 -18.88 -1.19
N GLU A 4 12.50 -18.89 -0.06
CA GLU A 4 11.74 -17.76 0.48
C GLU A 4 12.66 -16.60 0.90
N THR A 5 13.79 -16.90 1.55
CA THR A 5 14.78 -15.88 1.97
C THR A 5 15.52 -15.28 0.77
N ALA A 6 15.80 -16.07 -0.26
CA ALA A 6 16.40 -15.57 -1.50
C ALA A 6 15.43 -14.66 -2.29
N GLY A 7 14.13 -14.96 -2.25
CA GLY A 7 13.08 -14.13 -2.84
C GLY A 7 12.98 -12.77 -2.17
N LEU A 8 12.97 -12.73 -0.84
CA LEU A 8 12.90 -11.48 -0.06
C LEU A 8 14.13 -10.59 -0.29
N ALA A 9 15.33 -11.17 -0.29
CA ALA A 9 16.55 -10.42 -0.57
C ALA A 9 16.56 -9.78 -1.96
N PHE A 10 15.93 -10.42 -2.95
CA PHE A 10 15.78 -9.86 -4.28
C PHE A 10 14.71 -8.74 -4.30
N LEU A 11 13.55 -8.95 -3.67
CA LEU A 11 12.49 -7.94 -3.61
C LEU A 11 12.96 -6.63 -2.96
N SER A 12 13.79 -6.73 -1.91
CA SER A 12 14.35 -5.56 -1.24
C SER A 12 15.34 -4.74 -2.09
N THR A 13 15.63 -5.16 -3.32
CA THR A 13 16.44 -4.39 -4.28
C THR A 13 15.62 -3.71 -5.36
N LEU A 14 14.37 -4.14 -5.59
CA LEU A 14 13.52 -3.65 -6.68
C LEU A 14 12.88 -2.30 -6.35
N GLN A 15 12.87 -1.38 -7.30
CA GLN A 15 12.24 -0.07 -7.18
C GLN A 15 10.77 -0.10 -7.65
N PRO A 16 9.82 0.50 -6.92
CA PRO A 16 9.92 1.10 -5.58
C PRO A 16 9.66 0.09 -4.44
N ILE A 17 9.64 -1.22 -4.71
CA ILE A 17 9.31 -2.30 -3.77
C ILE A 17 10.24 -2.29 -2.54
N CYS A 18 11.50 -1.91 -2.71
CA CYS A 18 12.49 -1.83 -1.62
C CYS A 18 12.12 -0.82 -0.51
N GLU A 19 11.19 0.09 -0.79
CA GLU A 19 10.70 1.07 0.20
C GLU A 19 9.64 0.49 1.14
N LEU A 20 9.10 -0.71 0.83
CA LEU A 20 8.12 -1.40 1.66
C LEU A 20 8.76 -1.97 2.93
N GLY A 21 8.00 -1.97 4.02
CA GLY A 21 8.40 -2.62 5.27
C GLY A 21 8.56 -4.14 5.13
N GLU A 22 9.33 -4.75 6.02
CA GLU A 22 9.69 -6.19 5.95
C GLU A 22 8.48 -7.11 5.87
N GLU A 23 7.43 -6.85 6.66
CA GLU A 23 6.20 -7.68 6.65
C GLU A 23 5.46 -7.56 5.31
N ARG A 24 5.43 -6.37 4.72
CA ARG A 24 4.89 -6.14 3.37
C ARG A 24 5.68 -6.87 2.30
N LEU A 25 7.01 -6.87 2.39
CA LEU A 25 7.86 -7.63 1.47
C LEU A 25 7.59 -9.13 1.57
N LYS A 26 7.39 -9.67 2.78
CA LYS A 26 7.00 -11.07 2.98
C LYS A 26 5.65 -11.39 2.35
N GLU A 27 4.67 -10.51 2.52
CA GLU A 27 3.35 -10.65 1.91
C GLU A 27 3.45 -10.59 0.38
N LEU A 28 4.13 -9.58 -0.16
CA LEU A 28 4.31 -9.38 -1.59
C LEU A 28 5.05 -10.56 -2.25
N ASN A 29 6.03 -11.17 -1.56
CA ASN A 29 6.72 -12.37 -2.04
C ASN A 29 5.79 -13.58 -2.24
N ARG A 30 4.69 -13.66 -1.50
CA ARG A 30 3.68 -14.73 -1.65
C ARG A 30 2.68 -14.43 -2.77
N LEU A 31 2.50 -13.16 -3.11
CA LEU A 31 1.54 -12.69 -4.10
C LEU A 31 2.15 -12.49 -5.49
N CYS A 32 3.47 -12.53 -5.61
CA CYS A 32 4.16 -12.39 -6.88
C CYS A 32 4.05 -13.65 -7.74
N TYR A 33 4.00 -13.43 -9.05
CA TYR A 33 4.03 -14.50 -10.03
C TYR A 33 5.38 -14.52 -10.75
N ARG A 34 6.03 -15.69 -10.77
CA ARG A 34 7.27 -15.92 -11.52
C ARG A 34 6.97 -16.59 -12.86
N GLU A 35 7.48 -16.01 -13.92
CA GLU A 35 7.29 -16.50 -15.29
C GLU A 35 8.63 -16.75 -15.96
N GLN A 36 8.75 -17.89 -16.64
CA GLN A 36 9.90 -18.19 -17.49
C GLN A 36 9.51 -18.07 -18.95
N ILE A 37 10.31 -17.34 -19.71
CA ILE A 37 10.10 -17.06 -21.13
C ILE A 37 11.32 -17.59 -21.90
N GLY A 38 11.07 -18.45 -22.88
CA GLY A 38 12.12 -19.04 -23.70
C GLY A 38 12.74 -18.03 -24.67
N ARG A 39 13.99 -18.27 -25.04
CA ARG A 39 14.74 -17.49 -26.02
C ARG A 39 13.94 -17.27 -27.29
N GLY A 40 13.96 -16.03 -27.81
CA GLY A 40 13.29 -15.61 -29.03
C GLY A 40 11.82 -15.23 -28.87
N GLN A 41 11.21 -15.53 -27.71
CA GLN A 41 9.83 -15.17 -27.43
C GLN A 41 9.70 -13.69 -27.02
N ASP A 42 8.51 -13.16 -27.21
CA ASP A 42 8.14 -11.82 -26.79
C ASP A 42 7.30 -11.91 -25.51
N PRO A 43 7.80 -11.46 -24.35
CA PRO A 43 7.09 -11.54 -23.09
C PRO A 43 5.83 -10.67 -23.00
N SER A 44 5.66 -9.71 -23.92
CA SER A 44 4.46 -8.87 -24.01
C SER A 44 3.31 -9.54 -24.75
N ARG A 45 3.57 -10.57 -25.56
CA ARG A 45 2.53 -11.24 -26.39
C ARG A 45 1.56 -12.10 -25.60
N ALA A 46 2.03 -12.75 -24.54
CA ALA A 46 1.20 -13.65 -23.72
C ALA A 46 0.33 -12.89 -22.71
N ARG A 47 0.82 -11.77 -22.21
CA ARG A 47 0.12 -10.85 -21.30
C ARG A 47 0.65 -9.45 -21.54
N THR A 48 -0.24 -8.50 -21.78
CA THR A 48 0.13 -7.09 -21.81
C THR A 48 0.76 -6.68 -20.48
N TRP A 49 1.70 -5.73 -20.48
CA TRP A 49 2.25 -5.18 -19.24
C TRP A 49 1.28 -4.21 -18.55
N THR A 50 0.15 -3.93 -19.19
CA THR A 50 -0.89 -3.04 -18.64
C THR A 50 -1.47 -3.66 -17.36
N GLY A 51 -1.49 -2.88 -16.29
CA GLY A 51 -1.98 -3.31 -14.97
C GLY A 51 -1.03 -4.25 -14.21
N GLN A 52 0.22 -4.40 -14.70
CA GLN A 52 1.23 -5.22 -14.04
C GLN A 52 2.56 -4.47 -13.90
N ALA A 53 3.17 -4.57 -12.72
CA ALA A 53 4.58 -4.22 -12.53
C ALA A 53 5.42 -5.48 -12.83
N VAL A 54 6.29 -5.41 -13.83
CA VAL A 54 7.07 -6.54 -14.33
C VAL A 54 8.55 -6.25 -14.21
N TYR A 55 9.33 -7.18 -13.67
CA TYR A 55 10.78 -7.03 -13.46
C TYR A 55 11.54 -8.17 -14.11
N LEU A 56 12.71 -7.88 -14.70
CA LEU A 56 13.60 -8.89 -15.23
C LEU A 56 14.54 -9.39 -14.13
N VAL A 57 14.37 -10.67 -13.73
CA VAL A 57 15.18 -11.31 -12.69
C VAL A 57 16.48 -11.87 -13.26
N LYS A 58 16.37 -12.60 -14.40
CA LYS A 58 17.50 -13.27 -15.06
C LYS A 58 17.38 -13.21 -16.58
N GLY A 59 18.51 -13.33 -17.25
CA GLY A 59 18.62 -13.40 -18.69
C GLY A 59 18.75 -12.03 -19.33
N GLU A 60 18.58 -11.98 -20.64
CA GLU A 60 18.77 -10.80 -21.48
C GLU A 60 17.52 -10.54 -22.30
N LEU A 61 17.03 -9.30 -22.24
CA LEU A 61 15.82 -8.86 -22.91
C LEU A 61 16.15 -7.64 -23.79
N LYS A 62 15.97 -7.77 -25.12
CA LYS A 62 16.06 -6.63 -26.02
C LYS A 62 14.74 -5.85 -25.98
N LEU A 63 14.82 -4.56 -25.67
CA LEU A 63 13.69 -3.62 -25.65
C LEU A 63 13.81 -2.71 -26.91
N GLU A 64 12.68 -2.48 -27.58
CA GLU A 64 12.56 -1.54 -28.70
C GLU A 64 11.59 -0.43 -28.27
N PHE A 65 11.99 0.82 -28.48
CA PHE A 65 11.27 1.99 -27.98
C PHE A 65 10.54 2.74 -29.11
N ALA A 66 9.58 3.58 -28.74
CA ALA A 66 8.74 4.33 -29.66
C ALA A 66 9.52 5.35 -30.53
N ASP A 67 10.69 5.79 -30.08
CA ASP A 67 11.60 6.68 -30.83
C ASP A 67 12.50 5.91 -31.82
N GLY A 68 12.34 4.60 -31.94
CA GLY A 68 13.16 3.74 -32.82
C GLY A 68 14.47 3.27 -32.19
N SER A 69 14.81 3.71 -30.98
CA SER A 69 15.97 3.23 -30.26
C SER A 69 15.76 1.82 -29.73
N SER A 70 16.83 1.14 -29.33
CA SER A 70 16.74 -0.17 -28.65
C SER A 70 17.80 -0.29 -27.55
N ASN A 71 17.47 -1.00 -26.49
CA ASN A 71 18.37 -1.32 -25.39
C ASN A 71 18.38 -2.81 -25.07
N LEU A 72 19.50 -3.32 -24.57
CA LEU A 72 19.63 -4.69 -24.05
C LEU A 72 19.59 -4.63 -22.52
N LEU A 73 18.49 -5.04 -21.95
CA LEU A 73 18.34 -5.12 -20.49
C LEU A 73 18.85 -6.49 -20.02
N VAL A 74 19.73 -6.47 -19.00
CA VAL A 74 20.32 -7.67 -18.41
C VAL A 74 19.78 -7.87 -16.99
N GLY A 75 19.25 -9.03 -16.70
CA GLY A 75 18.77 -9.38 -15.36
C GLY A 75 19.85 -9.22 -14.30
N GLY A 76 19.51 -8.56 -13.17
CA GLY A 76 20.45 -8.22 -12.11
C GLY A 76 21.26 -6.94 -12.34
N SER A 77 21.12 -6.24 -13.50
CA SER A 77 21.69 -4.91 -13.70
C SER A 77 20.91 -3.85 -12.92
N GLY A 78 21.53 -2.67 -12.71
CA GLY A 78 20.85 -1.55 -12.06
C GLY A 78 19.56 -1.10 -12.77
N GLU A 79 19.52 -1.19 -14.10
CA GLU A 79 18.32 -0.88 -14.89
C GLU A 79 17.20 -1.90 -14.67
N ALA A 80 17.54 -3.18 -14.49
CA ALA A 80 16.58 -4.26 -14.23
C ALA A 80 15.92 -4.18 -12.83
N LEU A 81 16.40 -3.31 -11.96
CA LEU A 81 15.77 -3.03 -10.66
C LEU A 81 14.48 -2.21 -10.82
N ASN A 82 14.27 -1.59 -11.98
CA ASN A 82 13.06 -0.84 -12.28
C ASN A 82 12.05 -1.69 -13.05
N PRO A 83 10.74 -1.39 -12.94
CA PRO A 83 9.72 -2.13 -13.67
C PRO A 83 9.83 -1.90 -15.18
N LEU A 84 9.63 -2.97 -15.94
CA LEU A 84 9.65 -2.93 -17.40
C LEU A 84 8.53 -2.06 -17.98
N GLY A 85 8.82 -1.32 -19.02
CA GLY A 85 7.83 -0.51 -19.72
C GLY A 85 7.44 0.79 -19.04
N LYS A 86 8.08 1.12 -17.92
CA LYS A 86 8.01 2.44 -17.30
C LYS A 86 9.16 3.31 -17.81
N GLY A 87 8.95 4.62 -17.80
CA GLY A 87 9.90 5.58 -18.30
C GLY A 87 9.63 6.01 -19.75
N THR A 88 10.41 6.98 -20.19
CA THR A 88 10.37 7.53 -21.56
C THR A 88 11.72 7.31 -22.23
N PRO A 89 11.74 6.86 -23.52
CA PRO A 89 10.60 6.59 -24.39
C PRO A 89 9.88 5.27 -24.06
N ALA A 90 8.60 5.19 -24.47
CA ALA A 90 7.77 4.00 -24.20
C ALA A 90 8.30 2.77 -24.92
N VAL A 91 8.29 1.61 -24.26
CA VAL A 91 8.64 0.32 -24.86
C VAL A 91 7.47 -0.16 -25.74
N ILE A 92 7.77 -0.41 -27.02
CA ILE A 92 6.78 -0.89 -28.00
C ILE A 92 6.91 -2.40 -28.26
N ARG A 93 8.09 -2.97 -28.00
CA ARG A 93 8.37 -4.39 -28.22
C ARG A 93 9.47 -4.88 -27.30
N ALA A 94 9.37 -6.14 -26.89
CA ALA A 94 10.42 -6.84 -26.17
C ALA A 94 10.72 -8.18 -26.83
N LYS A 95 11.97 -8.64 -26.75
CA LYS A 95 12.39 -9.96 -27.26
C LYS A 95 13.42 -10.58 -26.33
N ALA A 96 13.15 -11.78 -25.85
CA ALA A 96 14.10 -12.56 -25.07
C ALA A 96 15.30 -12.99 -25.93
N ILE A 97 16.49 -12.57 -25.57
CA ILE A 97 17.75 -12.93 -26.26
C ILE A 97 18.28 -14.26 -25.70
N THR A 98 18.13 -14.47 -24.41
CA THR A 98 18.36 -15.75 -23.73
C THR A 98 17.03 -16.23 -23.14
N ASP A 99 17.01 -17.35 -22.44
CA ASP A 99 15.91 -17.68 -21.55
C ASP A 99 15.88 -16.67 -20.41
N VAL A 100 14.70 -16.09 -20.12
CA VAL A 100 14.52 -15.03 -19.13
C VAL A 100 13.55 -15.48 -18.03
N GLU A 101 13.81 -15.01 -16.81
CA GLU A 101 12.90 -15.11 -15.67
C GLU A 101 12.35 -13.72 -15.34
N LEU A 102 11.02 -13.62 -15.32
CA LEU A 102 10.29 -12.39 -14.98
C LEU A 102 9.57 -12.56 -13.65
N LEU A 103 9.46 -11.44 -12.91
CA LEU A 103 8.64 -11.33 -11.73
C LEU A 103 7.51 -10.34 -12.02
N ARG A 104 6.26 -10.74 -11.71
CA ARG A 104 5.07 -9.95 -11.99
C ARG A 104 4.27 -9.69 -10.73
N PHE A 105 3.76 -8.48 -10.60
CA PHE A 105 2.85 -8.05 -9.55
C PHE A 105 1.62 -7.38 -10.18
N ASP A 106 0.49 -7.49 -9.51
CA ASP A 106 -0.65 -6.62 -9.79
C ASP A 106 -0.31 -5.17 -9.42
N GLU A 107 -0.44 -4.25 -10.37
CA GLU A 107 -0.01 -2.85 -10.22
C GLU A 107 -0.91 -2.10 -9.23
N ASP A 108 -2.23 -2.34 -9.27
CA ASP A 108 -3.17 -1.71 -8.36
C ASP A 108 -2.93 -2.15 -6.91
N MET A 109 -2.72 -3.45 -6.71
CA MET A 109 -2.38 -4.00 -5.40
C MET A 109 -1.07 -3.41 -4.88
N LEU A 110 -0.04 -3.35 -5.72
CA LEU A 110 1.26 -2.77 -5.34
C LEU A 110 1.11 -1.30 -4.94
N ASP A 111 0.37 -0.51 -5.72
CA ASP A 111 0.14 0.91 -5.42
C ASP A 111 -0.66 1.11 -4.13
N ILE A 112 -1.64 0.25 -3.84
CA ILE A 112 -2.35 0.24 -2.55
C ILE A 112 -1.36 0.00 -1.41
N MET A 113 -0.52 -1.05 -1.50
CA MET A 113 0.46 -1.38 -0.46
C MET A 113 1.46 -0.23 -0.24
N LEU A 114 1.98 0.36 -1.32
CA LEU A 114 2.88 1.52 -1.26
C LEU A 114 2.21 2.73 -0.61
N THR A 115 0.95 3.00 -0.94
CA THR A 115 0.19 4.13 -0.37
C THR A 115 0.02 3.97 1.14
N TRP A 116 -0.41 2.79 1.59
CA TRP A 116 -0.58 2.52 3.01
C TRP A 116 0.73 2.55 3.78
N ASP A 117 1.78 1.99 3.21
CA ASP A 117 3.11 1.96 3.84
C ASP A 117 3.71 3.37 3.96
N GLN A 118 3.59 4.19 2.92
CA GLN A 118 4.05 5.58 2.95
C GLN A 118 3.31 6.43 3.99
N LEU A 119 2.01 6.20 4.18
CA LEU A 119 1.22 6.91 5.20
C LEU A 119 1.52 6.41 6.61
N ALA A 120 1.77 5.10 6.77
CA ALA A 120 2.08 4.48 8.05
C ALA A 120 3.54 4.72 8.51
N THR A 121 4.47 5.00 7.59
CA THR A 121 5.92 5.08 7.91
C THR A 121 6.50 6.45 7.54
N PRO A 122 6.23 7.53 8.29
CA PRO A 122 6.92 8.80 8.04
C PRO A 122 8.41 8.64 8.36
N LYS A 123 9.27 9.15 7.46
CA LYS A 123 10.71 9.21 7.74
C LYS A 123 10.98 9.96 9.05
N PRO A 124 11.84 9.43 9.94
CA PRO A 124 12.17 10.12 11.17
C PRO A 124 12.84 11.46 10.84
N SER A 125 12.28 12.56 11.33
CA SER A 125 12.99 13.84 11.32
C SER A 125 14.18 13.77 12.28
N ALA A 126 15.26 14.49 11.96
CA ALA A 126 16.43 14.61 12.83
C ALA A 126 16.12 15.28 14.18
N GLN A 127 14.93 15.86 14.34
CA GLN A 127 14.41 16.37 15.60
C GLN A 127 13.44 15.34 16.19
N LYS A 128 13.80 14.74 17.32
CA LYS A 128 12.88 13.90 18.10
C LYS A 128 11.66 14.74 18.48
N PRO A 129 10.46 14.44 17.99
CA PRO A 129 9.27 15.06 18.53
C PRO A 129 9.09 14.56 19.96
N VAL A 130 8.83 15.48 20.87
CA VAL A 130 8.36 15.16 22.23
C VAL A 130 6.91 14.67 22.04
N PHE A 131 6.72 13.35 21.98
CA PHE A 131 5.40 12.76 21.89
C PHE A 131 4.87 12.41 23.28
N ASP A 132 3.62 12.78 23.49
CA ASP A 132 2.79 12.33 24.59
C ASP A 132 2.72 10.78 24.57
N VAL A 133 2.91 10.15 25.70
CA VAL A 133 3.11 8.69 25.85
C VAL A 133 1.86 7.88 25.52
N ASP A 134 0.70 8.52 25.29
CA ASP A 134 -0.59 7.87 25.03
C ASP A 134 -1.05 7.84 23.56
N SER A 135 -0.29 8.41 22.61
CA SER A 135 -0.66 8.30 21.20
C SER A 135 -0.24 6.95 20.65
N THR A 136 -1.20 6.18 20.15
CA THR A 136 -0.96 4.94 19.40
C THR A 136 0.11 5.19 18.34
N ASP A 137 1.28 4.57 18.46
CA ASP A 137 2.31 4.69 17.43
C ASP A 137 1.91 3.87 16.21
N TRP A 138 1.11 4.49 15.34
CA TRP A 138 0.63 3.91 14.10
C TRP A 138 1.75 3.54 13.12
N ARG A 139 3.01 3.96 13.39
CA ARG A 139 4.20 3.56 12.63
C ARG A 139 4.48 2.06 12.70
N SER A 140 4.03 1.40 13.79
CA SER A 140 4.08 -0.06 13.93
C SER A 140 2.96 -0.78 13.19
N MET A 141 2.00 -0.06 12.60
CA MET A 141 0.84 -0.63 11.92
C MET A 141 1.10 -0.98 10.45
N SER A 142 2.22 -0.51 9.88
CA SER A 142 2.70 -0.94 8.57
C SER A 142 2.80 -2.47 8.55
N GLY A 143 2.14 -3.11 7.61
CA GLY A 143 2.11 -4.57 7.51
C GLY A 143 1.10 -5.31 8.40
N LEU A 144 0.41 -4.64 9.33
CA LEU A 144 -0.67 -5.28 10.10
C LEU A 144 -1.94 -5.51 9.26
N PHE A 145 -2.13 -4.71 8.19
CA PHE A 145 -3.26 -4.90 7.29
C PHE A 145 -2.82 -5.75 6.10
N ALA A 146 -3.34 -6.96 6.00
CA ALA A 146 -3.09 -7.82 4.85
C ALA A 146 -3.58 -7.17 3.55
N ALA A 147 -2.88 -7.37 2.42
CA ALA A 147 -3.25 -6.83 1.12
C ALA A 147 -4.69 -7.17 0.75
N ARG A 148 -5.14 -8.40 1.04
CA ARG A 148 -6.52 -8.81 0.82
C ARG A 148 -7.54 -7.93 1.55
N SER A 149 -7.26 -7.54 2.80
CA SER A 149 -8.15 -6.65 3.56
C SER A 149 -8.21 -5.24 2.96
N LEU A 150 -7.13 -4.80 2.30
CA LEU A 150 -7.04 -3.50 1.65
C LEU A 150 -7.69 -3.49 0.25
N THR A 151 -7.78 -4.65 -0.41
CA THR A 151 -8.34 -4.77 -1.78
C THR A 151 -9.77 -5.28 -1.80
N GLU A 152 -10.16 -6.16 -0.86
CA GLU A 152 -11.46 -6.84 -0.86
C GLU A 152 -12.25 -6.62 0.45
N GLY A 153 -11.60 -6.18 1.53
CA GLY A 153 -12.20 -6.02 2.84
C GLY A 153 -12.92 -4.68 3.04
N ALA A 154 -13.30 -4.41 4.28
CA ALA A 154 -14.01 -3.19 4.67
C ALA A 154 -13.23 -1.90 4.33
N PHE A 155 -11.89 -1.97 4.30
CA PHE A 155 -11.03 -0.82 3.96
C PHE A 155 -10.87 -0.58 2.45
N ALA A 156 -11.29 -1.52 1.59
CA ALA A 156 -11.22 -1.36 0.13
C ALA A 156 -12.05 -0.16 -0.37
N ALA A 157 -13.14 0.17 0.33
CA ALA A 157 -14.00 1.29 0.01
C ALA A 157 -13.55 2.62 0.66
N LEU A 158 -12.49 2.60 1.50
CA LEU A 158 -12.02 3.81 2.17
C LEU A 158 -11.30 4.74 1.18
N PRO A 159 -11.69 6.03 1.09
CA PRO A 159 -10.96 7.00 0.29
C PRO A 159 -9.49 7.09 0.74
N PRO A 160 -8.52 7.04 -0.17
CA PRO A 160 -7.09 7.08 0.17
C PRO A 160 -6.71 8.31 1.01
N ALA A 161 -7.41 9.43 0.82
CA ALA A 161 -7.25 10.65 1.59
C ALA A 161 -7.47 10.44 3.11
N HIS A 162 -8.30 9.49 3.49
CA HIS A 162 -8.64 9.25 4.89
C HIS A 162 -7.80 8.18 5.59
N ILE A 163 -6.88 7.51 4.88
CA ILE A 163 -6.07 6.41 5.44
C ILE A 163 -5.30 6.87 6.70
N GLU A 164 -4.66 8.04 6.65
CA GLU A 164 -3.94 8.56 7.81
C GLU A 164 -4.86 8.86 8.99
N THR A 165 -6.01 9.47 8.72
CA THR A 165 -7.00 9.76 9.76
C THR A 165 -7.54 8.47 10.38
N LEU A 166 -7.78 7.43 9.55
CA LEU A 166 -8.16 6.10 10.01
C LEU A 166 -7.12 5.54 10.98
N LEU A 167 -5.85 5.52 10.56
CA LEU A 167 -4.76 4.99 11.38
C LEU A 167 -4.67 5.69 12.75
N GLY A 168 -4.88 7.01 12.78
CA GLY A 168 -4.90 7.81 14.01
C GLY A 168 -6.13 7.59 14.91
N ARG A 169 -7.20 6.95 14.39
CA ARG A 169 -8.43 6.66 15.19
C ARG A 169 -8.43 5.27 15.85
N PHE A 170 -7.44 4.44 15.55
CA PHE A 170 -7.31 3.17 16.28
C PHE A 170 -6.91 3.41 17.74
N GLU A 171 -7.66 2.76 18.63
CA GLU A 171 -7.36 2.72 20.06
C GLU A 171 -6.61 1.41 20.39
N ARG A 172 -5.47 1.51 21.07
CA ARG A 172 -4.70 0.35 21.53
C ARG A 172 -5.28 -0.15 22.85
N VAL A 173 -5.66 -1.42 22.90
CA VAL A 173 -6.30 -2.04 24.08
C VAL A 173 -5.51 -3.27 24.50
N PRO A 174 -4.87 -3.25 25.68
CA PRO A 174 -4.27 -4.45 26.25
C PRO A 174 -5.38 -5.44 26.66
N VAL A 175 -5.16 -6.72 26.37
CA VAL A 175 -6.12 -7.80 26.65
C VAL A 175 -5.42 -8.97 27.32
N LYS A 176 -6.16 -9.72 28.13
CA LYS A 176 -5.64 -10.85 28.90
C LYS A 176 -6.11 -12.18 28.34
N ARG A 177 -5.31 -13.22 28.58
CA ARG A 177 -5.72 -14.59 28.29
C ARG A 177 -7.07 -14.92 28.96
N GLY A 178 -7.99 -15.50 28.19
CA GLY A 178 -9.34 -15.84 28.62
C GLY A 178 -10.35 -14.69 28.55
N GLU A 179 -9.91 -13.48 28.20
CA GLU A 179 -10.80 -12.34 28.00
C GLU A 179 -11.67 -12.54 26.76
N VAL A 180 -12.98 -12.35 26.92
CA VAL A 180 -13.95 -12.41 25.80
C VAL A 180 -14.09 -11.01 25.21
N VAL A 181 -13.50 -10.81 24.04
CA VAL A 181 -13.52 -9.53 23.32
C VAL A 181 -14.84 -9.30 22.57
N ILE A 182 -15.37 -10.36 21.97
CA ILE A 182 -16.67 -10.36 21.28
C ILE A 182 -17.49 -11.52 21.80
N ARG A 183 -18.79 -11.28 22.05
CA ARG A 183 -19.79 -12.32 22.35
C ARG A 183 -20.75 -12.52 21.19
N GLN A 184 -21.03 -13.75 20.82
CA GLN A 184 -22.09 -14.10 19.87
C GLN A 184 -23.44 -13.48 20.31
N GLY A 185 -24.18 -12.92 19.37
CA GLY A 185 -25.45 -12.22 19.62
C GLY A 185 -25.31 -10.79 20.15
N GLY A 186 -24.10 -10.33 20.49
CA GLY A 186 -23.84 -8.98 20.94
C GLY A 186 -23.94 -7.93 19.82
N ILE A 187 -23.99 -6.65 20.20
CA ILE A 187 -23.99 -5.52 19.27
C ILE A 187 -22.58 -5.30 18.72
N GLY A 188 -22.48 -4.97 17.44
CA GLY A 188 -21.22 -4.76 16.74
C GLY A 188 -20.80 -3.29 16.69
N ASP A 189 -20.09 -2.80 17.73
CA ASP A 189 -19.66 -1.40 17.82
C ASP A 189 -18.22 -1.14 17.38
N TYR A 190 -17.38 -2.19 17.37
CA TYR A 190 -15.97 -2.09 17.10
C TYR A 190 -15.51 -3.13 16.08
N TYR A 191 -14.53 -2.73 15.30
CA TYR A 191 -13.64 -3.57 14.53
C TYR A 191 -12.33 -3.75 15.30
N TYR A 192 -11.70 -4.92 15.19
CA TYR A 192 -10.50 -5.26 15.92
C TYR A 192 -9.44 -5.80 14.97
N LEU A 193 -8.18 -5.42 15.22
CA LEU A 193 -6.99 -5.95 14.60
C LEU A 193 -6.06 -6.46 15.71
N ILE A 194 -5.51 -7.65 15.57
CA ILE A 194 -4.58 -8.22 16.55
C ILE A 194 -3.18 -7.65 16.28
N GLU A 195 -2.71 -6.78 17.18
CA GLU A 195 -1.33 -6.28 17.14
C GLU A 195 -0.38 -7.35 17.69
N SER A 196 -0.76 -8.00 18.80
CA SER A 196 -0.02 -9.09 19.41
C SER A 196 -0.94 -10.05 20.15
N GLY A 197 -0.52 -11.31 20.28
CA GLY A 197 -1.30 -12.36 20.94
C GLY A 197 -2.02 -13.27 19.95
N ARG A 198 -2.90 -14.13 20.51
CA ARG A 198 -3.73 -15.07 19.76
C ARG A 198 -5.14 -15.08 20.32
N ALA A 199 -6.13 -15.27 19.45
CA ALA A 199 -7.54 -15.37 19.84
C ALA A 199 -8.19 -16.60 19.19
N LEU A 200 -9.20 -17.16 19.87
CA LEU A 200 -10.01 -18.25 19.37
C LEU A 200 -11.39 -17.73 18.99
N VAL A 201 -11.85 -18.06 17.80
CA VAL A 201 -13.20 -17.80 17.33
C VAL A 201 -14.05 -19.05 17.53
N THR A 202 -15.15 -18.91 18.27
CA THR A 202 -16.09 -20.00 18.52
C THR A 202 -17.51 -19.57 18.17
N ARG A 203 -18.36 -20.54 17.85
CA ARG A 203 -19.79 -20.34 17.63
C ARG A 203 -20.59 -21.39 18.36
N GLU A 204 -21.64 -20.98 19.04
CA GLU A 204 -22.63 -21.88 19.60
C GLU A 204 -23.69 -22.19 18.55
N VAL A 205 -23.87 -23.47 18.25
CA VAL A 205 -24.89 -23.97 17.32
C VAL A 205 -25.64 -25.10 18.00
N ALA A 206 -26.92 -24.96 18.23
CA ALA A 206 -27.79 -25.94 18.87
C ALA A 206 -27.27 -26.44 20.24
N GLY A 207 -26.64 -25.54 21.03
CA GLY A 207 -26.10 -25.85 22.34
C GLY A 207 -24.70 -26.48 22.35
N ALA A 208 -24.12 -26.71 21.19
CA ALA A 208 -22.73 -27.16 21.05
C ALA A 208 -21.81 -25.99 20.67
N VAL A 209 -20.64 -25.88 21.29
CA VAL A 209 -19.64 -24.89 20.97
C VAL A 209 -18.69 -25.47 19.91
N VAL A 210 -18.61 -24.81 18.75
CA VAL A 210 -17.73 -25.19 17.63
C VAL A 210 -16.60 -24.17 17.51
N GLU A 211 -15.37 -24.64 17.45
CA GLU A 211 -14.20 -23.82 17.13
C GLU A 211 -14.18 -23.55 15.61
N LEU A 212 -14.13 -22.27 15.22
CA LEU A 212 -14.15 -21.86 13.81
C LEU A 212 -12.76 -21.52 13.29
N ALA A 213 -11.96 -20.77 14.08
CA ALA A 213 -10.63 -20.33 13.68
C ALA A 213 -9.77 -19.95 14.88
N GLU A 214 -8.47 -20.03 14.74
CA GLU A 214 -7.49 -19.37 15.61
C GLU A 214 -6.90 -18.16 14.87
N LEU A 215 -6.96 -17.00 15.50
CA LEU A 215 -6.46 -15.72 14.98
C LEU A 215 -5.12 -15.38 15.67
N LYS A 216 -4.24 -14.72 14.94
CA LYS A 216 -2.89 -14.32 15.38
C LYS A 216 -2.62 -12.84 15.02
N ALA A 217 -1.46 -12.33 15.39
CA ALA A 217 -1.03 -10.98 15.02
C ALA A 217 -1.13 -10.76 13.49
N GLY A 218 -1.70 -9.62 13.10
CA GLY A 218 -2.04 -9.26 11.71
C GLY A 218 -3.44 -9.68 11.27
N ASP A 219 -4.11 -10.60 12.00
CA ASP A 219 -5.48 -10.97 11.68
C ASP A 219 -6.47 -9.95 12.24
N ALA A 220 -7.55 -9.75 11.50
CA ALA A 220 -8.63 -8.85 11.86
C ALA A 220 -9.93 -9.62 12.13
N PHE A 221 -10.81 -9.02 12.92
CA PHE A 221 -12.13 -9.59 13.21
C PHE A 221 -13.15 -8.52 13.57
N GLY A 222 -14.42 -8.86 13.40
CA GLY A 222 -15.52 -7.95 13.68
C GLY A 222 -15.76 -6.93 12.56
N GLU A 223 -15.30 -7.21 11.34
CA GLU A 223 -15.53 -6.41 10.13
C GLU A 223 -17.02 -6.25 9.81
N GLU A 224 -17.84 -7.23 10.17
CA GLU A 224 -19.30 -7.16 10.01
C GLU A 224 -19.90 -5.96 10.76
N ALA A 225 -19.28 -5.55 11.87
CA ALA A 225 -19.71 -4.37 12.61
C ALA A 225 -19.53 -3.06 11.83
N LEU A 226 -18.61 -3.03 10.89
CA LEU A 226 -18.37 -1.87 10.04
C LEU A 226 -19.35 -1.76 8.88
N VAL A 227 -19.85 -2.90 8.39
CA VAL A 227 -20.60 -2.99 7.12
C VAL A 227 -22.09 -3.26 7.34
N SER A 228 -22.45 -4.02 8.40
CA SER A 228 -23.83 -4.42 8.65
C SER A 228 -24.32 -4.03 10.05
N GLU A 229 -25.64 -4.00 10.24
CA GLU A 229 -26.29 -3.82 11.54
C GLU A 229 -26.61 -5.16 12.25
N SER A 230 -26.02 -6.25 11.76
CA SER A 230 -26.29 -7.60 12.25
C SER A 230 -25.64 -7.85 13.61
N PRO A 231 -26.27 -8.65 14.48
CA PRO A 231 -25.64 -9.13 15.70
C PRO A 231 -24.36 -9.94 15.40
N ARG A 232 -23.45 -9.97 16.37
CA ARG A 232 -22.21 -10.76 16.29
C ARG A 232 -22.52 -12.23 16.04
N ASN A 233 -21.91 -12.81 15.01
CA ASN A 233 -22.16 -14.19 14.58
C ASN A 233 -21.28 -15.23 15.32
N ALA A 234 -20.29 -14.79 16.08
CA ALA A 234 -19.35 -15.64 16.81
C ALA A 234 -18.83 -14.97 18.08
N THR A 235 -18.24 -15.77 18.97
CA THR A 235 -17.51 -15.31 20.16
C THR A 235 -16.03 -15.34 19.88
N VAL A 236 -15.29 -14.29 20.27
CA VAL A 236 -13.83 -14.21 20.17
C VAL A 236 -13.24 -14.09 21.55
N THR A 237 -12.40 -15.06 21.94
CA THR A 237 -11.75 -15.15 23.25
C THR A 237 -10.22 -15.17 23.09
N MET A 238 -9.51 -14.39 23.88
CA MET A 238 -8.05 -14.36 23.84
C MET A 238 -7.45 -15.67 24.37
N ARG A 239 -6.56 -16.29 23.61
CA ARG A 239 -5.79 -17.47 24.02
C ARG A 239 -4.51 -17.14 24.79
N THR A 240 -3.98 -15.93 24.54
CA THR A 240 -2.78 -15.41 25.23
C THR A 240 -3.03 -13.97 25.66
N ASP A 241 -2.19 -13.44 26.53
CA ASP A 241 -2.09 -11.99 26.72
C ASP A 241 -1.69 -11.35 25.38
N GLY A 242 -2.14 -10.13 25.13
CA GLY A 242 -1.84 -9.43 23.89
C GLY A 242 -2.35 -8.00 23.87
N THR A 243 -2.29 -7.42 22.69
CA THR A 243 -2.79 -6.06 22.41
C THR A 243 -3.65 -6.09 21.16
N LEU A 244 -4.81 -5.46 21.23
CA LEU A 244 -5.70 -5.24 20.10
C LEU A 244 -5.68 -3.76 19.72
N LEU A 245 -5.82 -3.50 18.43
CA LEU A 245 -6.19 -2.21 17.90
C LEU A 245 -7.68 -2.26 17.62
N ARG A 246 -8.45 -1.32 18.17
CA ARG A 246 -9.89 -1.26 17.92
C ARG A 246 -10.28 0.05 17.26
N LEU A 247 -11.25 -0.01 16.36
CA LEU A 247 -11.82 1.13 15.66
C LEU A 247 -13.33 1.13 15.84
N ARG A 248 -13.91 2.28 16.22
CA ARG A 248 -15.37 2.42 16.36
C ARG A 248 -16.04 2.40 14.99
N LYS A 249 -17.17 1.69 14.88
CA LYS A 249 -18.01 1.69 13.67
C LYS A 249 -18.35 3.11 13.21
N LYS A 250 -18.73 3.99 14.14
CA LYS A 250 -19.07 5.39 13.84
C LYS A 250 -17.92 6.11 13.12
N ASP A 251 -16.70 5.96 13.64
CA ASP A 251 -15.51 6.61 13.09
C ASP A 251 -15.21 6.11 11.68
N PHE A 252 -15.33 4.81 11.46
CA PHE A 252 -15.11 4.22 10.13
C PHE A 252 -16.16 4.68 9.12
N VAL A 253 -17.45 4.66 9.49
CA VAL A 253 -18.55 5.12 8.61
C VAL A 253 -18.38 6.59 8.22
N GLU A 254 -17.91 7.43 9.14
CA GLU A 254 -17.59 8.83 8.85
C GLU A 254 -16.46 8.94 7.80
N LEU A 255 -15.43 8.12 7.91
CA LEU A 255 -14.28 8.13 7.00
C LEU A 255 -14.58 7.54 5.62
N LEU A 256 -15.68 6.79 5.45
CA LEU A 256 -16.13 6.33 4.14
C LEU A 256 -16.66 7.46 3.24
N ARG A 257 -16.96 8.63 3.79
CA ARG A 257 -17.40 9.77 2.99
C ARG A 257 -16.24 10.32 2.18
N GLU A 258 -16.42 10.38 0.88
CA GLU A 258 -15.38 10.90 -0.01
C GLU A 258 -15.15 12.39 0.29
N PRO A 259 -13.90 12.82 0.54
CA PRO A 259 -13.61 14.23 0.77
C PRO A 259 -13.80 15.04 -0.51
N LEU A 260 -14.16 16.31 -0.38
CA LEU A 260 -14.26 17.23 -1.51
C LEU A 260 -12.84 17.60 -2.00
N LEU A 261 -12.31 16.81 -2.90
CA LEU A 261 -11.05 17.07 -3.59
C LEU A 261 -11.33 17.49 -5.03
N GLN A 262 -10.61 18.47 -5.51
CA GLN A 262 -10.70 18.87 -6.91
C GLN A 262 -9.82 17.93 -7.75
N ARG A 263 -10.47 17.04 -8.50
CA ARG A 263 -9.79 16.17 -9.46
C ARG A 263 -9.74 16.88 -10.81
N LEU A 264 -8.58 16.87 -11.45
CA LEU A 264 -8.34 17.50 -12.74
C LEU A 264 -8.06 16.42 -13.79
N SER A 265 -8.55 16.64 -15.01
CA SER A 265 -8.04 15.94 -16.18
C SER A 265 -6.61 16.38 -16.48
N TRP A 266 -5.90 15.61 -17.34
CA TRP A 266 -4.55 15.94 -17.76
C TRP A 266 -4.45 17.34 -18.39
N ASP A 267 -5.41 17.70 -19.26
CA ASP A 267 -5.42 18.98 -19.95
C ASP A 267 -5.67 20.14 -19.00
N GLU A 268 -6.62 20.00 -18.07
CA GLU A 268 -6.88 21.01 -17.03
C GLU A 268 -5.67 21.19 -16.11
N ALA A 269 -5.01 20.11 -15.72
CA ALA A 269 -3.82 20.14 -14.90
C ALA A 269 -2.67 20.89 -15.60
N ARG A 270 -2.43 20.60 -16.89
CA ARG A 270 -1.45 21.34 -17.69
C ARG A 270 -1.76 22.83 -17.79
N GLN A 271 -3.01 23.18 -18.08
CA GLN A 271 -3.43 24.58 -18.15
C GLN A 271 -3.18 25.33 -16.84
N ARG A 272 -3.44 24.70 -15.70
CA ARG A 272 -3.15 25.32 -14.39
C ARG A 272 -1.64 25.53 -14.18
N VAL A 273 -0.82 24.58 -14.56
CA VAL A 273 0.63 24.72 -14.44
C VAL A 273 1.17 25.78 -15.42
N GLU A 274 0.65 25.86 -16.64
CA GLU A 274 0.96 26.93 -17.60
C GLU A 274 0.52 28.32 -17.07
N ALA A 275 -0.52 28.37 -16.23
CA ALA A 275 -0.97 29.59 -15.55
C ALA A 275 -0.21 29.91 -14.26
N GLY A 276 0.79 29.09 -13.86
CA GLY A 276 1.70 29.35 -12.75
C GLY A 276 1.56 28.41 -11.54
N ALA A 277 0.70 27.37 -11.61
CA ALA A 277 0.67 26.33 -10.59
C ALA A 277 1.93 25.44 -10.65
N GLN A 278 2.30 24.82 -9.53
CA GLN A 278 3.46 23.96 -9.43
C GLN A 278 3.07 22.47 -9.46
N TRP A 279 3.72 21.68 -10.32
CA TRP A 279 3.63 20.23 -10.27
C TRP A 279 4.30 19.66 -9.01
N VAL A 280 3.61 18.77 -8.30
CA VAL A 280 4.15 18.03 -7.15
C VAL A 280 3.96 16.53 -7.38
N ASP A 281 5.06 15.80 -7.49
CA ASP A 281 5.08 14.34 -7.52
C ASP A 281 5.21 13.80 -6.09
N VAL A 282 4.24 13.01 -5.65
CA VAL A 282 4.23 12.42 -4.29
C VAL A 282 4.63 10.95 -4.27
N ARG A 283 5.17 10.47 -5.38
CA ARG A 283 5.76 9.13 -5.47
C ARG A 283 7.13 9.10 -4.82
N PHE A 284 7.70 7.91 -4.66
CA PHE A 284 9.09 7.77 -4.20
C PHE A 284 10.08 8.42 -5.16
N ALA A 285 11.23 8.83 -4.63
CA ALA A 285 12.27 9.50 -5.42
C ALA A 285 12.73 8.68 -6.63
N ALA A 286 12.81 7.36 -6.50
CA ALA A 286 13.19 6.48 -7.60
C ALA A 286 12.15 6.47 -8.74
N GLU A 287 10.85 6.50 -8.42
CA GLU A 287 9.79 6.62 -9.42
C GLU A 287 9.87 7.97 -10.16
N PHE A 288 10.10 9.05 -9.41
CA PHE A 288 10.27 10.39 -9.98
C PHE A 288 11.49 10.48 -10.90
N GLN A 289 12.62 9.89 -10.51
CA GLN A 289 13.82 9.86 -11.33
C GLN A 289 13.62 9.09 -12.64
N LEU A 290 12.76 8.06 -12.63
CA LEU A 290 12.49 7.22 -13.79
C LEU A 290 11.62 7.94 -14.82
N ASP A 291 10.52 8.57 -14.40
CA ASP A 291 9.52 9.13 -15.30
C ASP A 291 8.76 10.34 -14.72
N GLY A 292 9.41 11.15 -13.88
CA GLY A 292 8.82 12.37 -13.33
C GLY A 292 8.52 13.41 -14.41
N LEU A 293 7.48 14.21 -14.19
CA LEU A 293 7.11 15.28 -15.12
C LEU A 293 8.18 16.40 -15.10
N PRO A 294 8.55 16.95 -16.28
CA PRO A 294 9.47 18.08 -16.35
C PRO A 294 8.99 19.27 -15.53
N GLY A 295 9.89 19.82 -14.71
CA GLY A 295 9.58 20.97 -13.84
C GLY A 295 8.78 20.64 -12.58
N ALA A 296 8.47 19.37 -12.33
CA ALA A 296 7.83 18.96 -11.10
C ALA A 296 8.81 18.94 -9.90
N VAL A 297 8.28 19.19 -8.71
CA VAL A 297 8.99 19.01 -7.45
C VAL A 297 8.59 17.65 -6.88
N ASN A 298 9.56 16.82 -6.51
CA ASN A 298 9.25 15.56 -5.84
C ASN A 298 9.19 15.76 -4.33
N VAL A 299 8.03 15.46 -3.77
CA VAL A 299 7.77 15.47 -2.32
C VAL A 299 7.07 14.15 -1.99
N PRO A 300 7.81 13.08 -1.71
CA PRO A 300 7.23 11.78 -1.38
C PRO A 300 6.21 11.87 -0.25
N LEU A 301 5.10 11.12 -0.36
CA LEU A 301 3.96 11.22 0.55
C LEU A 301 4.35 11.05 2.03
N ASN A 302 5.31 10.16 2.32
CA ASN A 302 5.85 9.94 3.68
C ASN A 302 6.71 11.11 4.20
N GLU A 303 7.16 12.02 3.34
CA GLU A 303 7.92 13.22 3.69
C GLU A 303 7.05 14.48 3.71
N LEU A 304 5.85 14.40 3.12
CA LEU A 304 4.96 15.54 2.87
C LEU A 304 4.67 16.37 4.13
N ARG A 305 4.42 15.72 5.28
CA ARG A 305 4.12 16.42 6.54
C ARG A 305 5.21 17.39 6.98
N GLN A 306 6.45 17.05 6.69
CA GLN A 306 7.61 17.90 7.00
C GLN A 306 7.81 18.95 5.92
N ALA A 307 7.57 18.58 4.66
CA ALA A 307 7.76 19.45 3.51
C ALA A 307 6.69 20.54 3.40
N ILE A 308 5.45 20.30 3.88
CA ILE A 308 4.35 21.28 3.81
C ILE A 308 4.76 22.65 4.40
N ALA A 309 5.51 22.66 5.50
CA ALA A 309 5.95 23.92 6.13
C ALA A 309 6.86 24.77 5.23
N GLY A 310 7.50 24.16 4.24
CA GLY A 310 8.37 24.83 3.26
C GLY A 310 7.67 25.20 1.94
N LEU A 311 6.43 24.76 1.74
CA LEU A 311 5.65 25.09 0.56
C LEU A 311 5.08 26.52 0.67
N ALA A 312 5.02 27.24 -0.45
CA ALA A 312 4.48 28.59 -0.49
C ALA A 312 2.94 28.57 -0.46
N PRO A 313 2.26 29.10 0.58
CA PRO A 313 0.80 29.05 0.68
C PRO A 313 0.07 29.84 -0.42
N SER A 314 0.77 30.74 -1.09
CA SER A 314 0.23 31.58 -2.17
C SER A 314 0.28 30.91 -3.55
N LEU A 315 0.85 29.73 -3.67
CA LEU A 315 0.93 29.00 -4.94
C LEU A 315 -0.17 27.92 -5.00
N ASP A 316 -0.72 27.77 -6.19
CA ASP A 316 -1.55 26.61 -6.51
C ASP A 316 -0.65 25.41 -6.79
N TYR A 317 -1.03 24.24 -6.28
CA TYR A 317 -0.31 23.00 -6.47
C TYR A 317 -1.15 21.98 -7.23
N VAL A 318 -0.58 21.37 -8.25
CA VAL A 318 -1.15 20.21 -8.95
C VAL A 318 -0.39 18.97 -8.54
N ILE A 319 -1.04 18.12 -7.75
CA ILE A 319 -0.43 16.95 -7.12
C ILE A 319 -0.74 15.72 -7.94
N TYR A 320 0.27 14.92 -8.26
CA TYR A 320 0.07 13.69 -9.01
C TYR A 320 0.84 12.50 -8.41
N CYS A 321 0.39 11.30 -8.78
CA CYS A 321 1.06 10.02 -8.57
C CYS A 321 0.69 9.03 -9.68
N GLN A 322 0.92 7.74 -9.51
CA GLN A 322 0.61 6.72 -10.51
C GLN A 322 -0.89 6.52 -10.74
N SER A 323 -1.68 6.36 -9.67
CA SER A 323 -3.10 5.95 -9.71
C SER A 323 -4.09 7.02 -9.24
N GLY A 324 -3.59 8.10 -8.63
CA GLY A 324 -4.41 9.09 -7.92
C GLY A 324 -4.59 8.81 -6.42
N ARG A 325 -4.20 7.65 -5.90
CA ARG A 325 -4.36 7.28 -4.48
C ARG A 325 -3.46 8.12 -3.58
N ARG A 326 -2.16 8.10 -3.82
CA ARG A 326 -1.17 8.88 -3.06
C ARG A 326 -1.40 10.39 -3.20
N SER A 327 -1.75 10.87 -4.39
CA SER A 327 -2.03 12.29 -4.61
C SER A 327 -3.32 12.75 -3.94
N SER A 328 -4.36 11.92 -3.85
CA SER A 328 -5.57 12.22 -3.07
C SER A 328 -5.28 12.38 -1.59
N ALA A 329 -4.48 11.45 -1.02
CA ALA A 329 -4.05 11.56 0.38
C ALA A 329 -3.21 12.82 0.61
N ALA A 330 -2.26 13.11 -0.28
CA ALA A 330 -1.42 14.29 -0.20
C ALA A 330 -2.22 15.60 -0.28
N ALA A 331 -3.14 15.72 -1.25
CA ALA A 331 -4.00 16.87 -1.40
C ALA A 331 -4.84 17.13 -0.14
N PHE A 332 -5.41 16.08 0.43
CA PHE A 332 -6.20 16.20 1.66
C PHE A 332 -5.35 16.69 2.83
N LEU A 333 -4.14 16.11 3.01
CA LEU A 333 -3.20 16.55 4.06
C LEU A 333 -2.78 18.01 3.90
N MET A 334 -2.54 18.46 2.67
CA MET A 334 -2.21 19.86 2.38
C MET A 334 -3.38 20.78 2.71
N CYS A 335 -4.60 20.44 2.28
CA CYS A 335 -5.81 21.22 2.59
C CYS A 335 -6.11 21.33 4.10
N GLN A 336 -5.75 20.31 4.90
CA GLN A 336 -5.91 20.36 6.36
C GLN A 336 -4.95 21.35 7.04
N LYS A 337 -3.85 21.68 6.39
CA LYS A 337 -2.80 22.57 6.92
C LYS A 337 -2.93 24.02 6.43
N GLY A 338 -3.91 24.31 5.56
CA GLY A 338 -4.13 25.61 4.93
C GLY A 338 -3.31 25.84 3.71
#